data_8327ee79961fa340f3ddb8dd1a8766cf
#
_entry.id   8327ee79961fa340f3ddb8dd1a8766cf
#
_cell.length_a   1.000
_cell.length_b   1.000
_cell.length_c   1.000
_cell.angle_alpha   90.00
_cell.angle_beta   90.00
_cell.angle_gamma   90.00
#
_symmetry.space_group_name_H-M   'P 1'
#
loop_
_entity.id
_entity.type
_entity.pdbx_description
1 polymer ?
#
loop_
_entity_poly.entity_id
_entity_poly.type
_entity_poly.pdbx_seq_one_letter_code
_entity_poly.pdbx_strand_id
1 'polypeptide(L)'
;MSARVHRVQSLDAPVHTAVAIVGAGACGLTAALTLSQIGVECVVLERDQMPTGSTALSSGFIPAACTQAQKSLGIEDSAKQFAQDIQTKAKGNASATLVKAYTEAIGPALDALSQYHGIPWQVLDSFLYPGHSV
;
A
#
# COMPACT_ATOMS: atom_id res chain seq x y z
N MET A 1 -12.05 -6.28 15.50
CA MET A 1 -13.12 -7.01 14.77
C MET A 1 -12.50 -8.13 13.95
N SER A 2 -13.15 -9.30 13.84
CA SER A 2 -12.65 -10.39 13.00
C SER A 2 -13.17 -10.22 11.58
N ALA A 3 -12.30 -10.17 10.60
CA ALA A 3 -12.69 -10.18 9.19
C ALA A 3 -13.31 -11.54 8.83
N ARG A 4 -14.40 -11.53 8.07
CA ARG A 4 -15.02 -12.73 7.54
C ARG A 4 -15.03 -12.67 6.02
N VAL A 5 -14.67 -13.76 5.39
CA VAL A 5 -14.72 -13.90 3.94
C VAL A 5 -15.90 -14.77 3.56
N HIS A 6 -16.78 -14.26 2.72
CA HIS A 6 -17.94 -14.99 2.20
C HIS A 6 -17.86 -15.06 0.69
N ARG A 7 -18.06 -16.26 0.14
CA ARG A 7 -18.22 -16.46 -1.29
C ARG A 7 -19.70 -16.52 -1.60
N VAL A 8 -20.15 -15.59 -2.43
CA VAL A 8 -21.55 -15.53 -2.85
C VAL A 8 -21.64 -15.48 -4.38
N GLN A 9 -22.65 -16.11 -4.96
CA GLN A 9 -22.95 -15.98 -6.39
C GLN A 9 -23.90 -14.80 -6.64
N SER A 10 -24.75 -14.53 -5.67
CA SER A 10 -25.66 -13.38 -5.65
C SER A 10 -25.90 -12.97 -4.21
N LEU A 11 -26.34 -11.77 -3.99
CA LEU A 11 -26.85 -11.33 -2.69
C LEU A 11 -28.37 -11.53 -2.71
N ASP A 12 -28.87 -12.35 -1.79
CA ASP A 12 -30.30 -12.60 -1.65
C ASP A 12 -31.06 -11.42 -1.04
N ALA A 13 -30.32 -10.51 -0.38
CA ALA A 13 -30.86 -9.28 0.19
C ALA A 13 -29.80 -8.16 0.14
N PRO A 14 -30.23 -6.88 0.18
CA PRO A 14 -29.30 -5.77 0.30
C PRO A 14 -28.45 -5.88 1.58
N VAL A 15 -27.15 -5.63 1.46
CA VAL A 15 -26.24 -5.50 2.59
C VAL A 15 -26.04 -4.01 2.86
N HIS A 16 -26.35 -3.60 4.09
CA HIS A 16 -26.13 -2.22 4.54
C HIS A 16 -24.79 -2.13 5.25
N THR A 17 -23.94 -1.22 4.82
CA THR A 17 -22.62 -0.95 5.42
C THR A 17 -22.31 0.54 5.34
N ALA A 18 -21.46 1.04 6.23
CA ALA A 18 -21.04 2.44 6.17
C ALA A 18 -20.19 2.74 4.94
N VAL A 19 -19.33 1.79 4.53
CA VAL A 19 -18.44 1.95 3.37
C VAL A 19 -18.39 0.66 2.57
N ALA A 20 -18.59 0.74 1.25
CA ALA A 20 -18.35 -0.35 0.31
C ALA A 20 -17.07 -0.05 -0.49
N ILE A 21 -16.13 -1.00 -0.47
CA ILE A 21 -14.86 -0.92 -1.19
C ILE A 21 -14.91 -1.92 -2.35
N VAL A 22 -14.64 -1.47 -3.55
CA VAL A 22 -14.62 -2.32 -4.75
C VAL A 22 -13.19 -2.66 -5.11
N GLY A 23 -12.85 -3.94 -5.02
CA GLY A 23 -11.52 -4.49 -5.29
C GLY A 23 -10.68 -4.72 -4.04
N ALA A 24 -10.12 -5.93 -3.91
CA ALA A 24 -9.23 -6.34 -2.82
C ALA A 24 -7.74 -6.26 -3.20
N GLY A 25 -7.36 -5.28 -4.02
CA GLY A 25 -5.96 -4.92 -4.24
C GLY A 25 -5.39 -4.11 -3.07
N ALA A 26 -4.12 -3.71 -3.15
CA ALA A 26 -3.43 -2.97 -2.08
C ALA A 26 -4.20 -1.74 -1.62
N CYS A 27 -4.75 -0.95 -2.54
CA CYS A 27 -5.52 0.25 -2.22
C CYS A 27 -6.77 -0.09 -1.41
N GLY A 28 -7.58 -1.05 -1.86
CA GLY A 28 -8.82 -1.43 -1.20
C GLY A 28 -8.58 -2.06 0.17
N LEU A 29 -7.57 -2.93 0.28
CA LEU A 29 -7.21 -3.57 1.56
C LEU A 29 -6.63 -2.56 2.56
N THR A 30 -5.79 -1.61 2.11
CA THR A 30 -5.28 -0.54 2.98
C THR A 30 -6.43 0.35 3.47
N ALA A 31 -7.38 0.70 2.60
CA ALA A 31 -8.56 1.46 3.01
C ALA A 31 -9.39 0.69 4.06
N ALA A 32 -9.62 -0.62 3.85
CA ALA A 32 -10.35 -1.46 4.80
C ALA A 32 -9.64 -1.54 6.16
N LEU A 33 -8.31 -1.71 6.17
CA LEU A 33 -7.51 -1.74 7.39
C LEU A 33 -7.59 -0.41 8.13
N THR A 34 -7.48 0.71 7.41
CA THR A 34 -7.59 2.06 8.00
C THR A 34 -8.98 2.30 8.61
N LEU A 35 -10.05 1.92 7.90
CA LEU A 35 -11.41 2.01 8.42
C LEU A 35 -11.59 1.16 9.68
N SER A 36 -11.05 -0.05 9.68
CA SER A 36 -11.09 -0.94 10.84
C SER A 36 -10.39 -0.34 12.06
N GLN A 37 -9.28 0.38 11.87
CA GLN A 37 -8.56 1.06 12.96
C GLN A 37 -9.41 2.14 13.63
N ILE A 38 -10.20 2.88 12.86
CA ILE A 38 -11.07 3.94 13.38
C ILE A 38 -12.47 3.43 13.74
N GLY A 39 -12.68 2.11 13.73
CA GLY A 39 -13.94 1.49 14.14
C GLY A 39 -15.06 1.62 13.12
N VAL A 40 -14.78 1.97 11.87
CA VAL A 40 -15.78 2.08 10.80
C VAL A 40 -15.96 0.74 10.12
N GLU A 41 -17.21 0.28 10.07
CA GLU A 41 -17.56 -0.97 9.40
C GLU A 41 -17.54 -0.80 7.89
N CYS A 42 -16.91 -1.74 7.19
CA CYS A 42 -16.85 -1.73 5.74
C CYS A 42 -16.99 -3.14 5.17
N VAL A 43 -17.38 -3.21 3.90
CA VAL A 43 -17.36 -4.44 3.10
C VAL A 43 -16.42 -4.24 1.92
N VAL A 44 -15.59 -5.25 1.64
CA VAL A 44 -14.73 -5.30 0.45
C VAL A 44 -15.35 -6.28 -0.53
N LEU A 45 -15.61 -5.82 -1.73
CA LEU A 45 -16.17 -6.60 -2.83
C LEU A 45 -15.04 -6.95 -3.80
N GLU A 46 -14.76 -8.23 -3.95
CA GLU A 46 -13.76 -8.74 -4.90
C GLU A 46 -14.45 -9.65 -5.91
N ARG A 47 -14.15 -9.45 -7.19
CA ARG A 47 -14.73 -10.24 -8.28
C ARG A 47 -14.15 -11.65 -8.32
N ASP A 48 -12.86 -11.77 -8.08
CA ASP A 48 -12.14 -13.03 -8.20
C ASP A 48 -12.14 -13.79 -6.86
N GLN A 49 -11.96 -15.10 -6.91
CA GLN A 49 -11.93 -15.93 -5.69
C GLN A 49 -10.78 -15.57 -4.75
N MET A 50 -9.69 -15.08 -5.33
CA MET A 50 -8.51 -14.58 -4.65
C MET A 50 -8.13 -13.25 -5.30
N PRO A 51 -7.54 -12.30 -4.54
CA PRO A 51 -7.02 -11.07 -5.13
C PRO A 51 -5.89 -11.41 -6.11
N THR A 52 -6.19 -11.37 -7.41
CA THR A 52 -5.26 -11.75 -8.49
C THR A 52 -4.79 -10.56 -9.34
N GLY A 53 -5.09 -9.35 -8.91
CA GLY A 53 -4.74 -8.12 -9.61
C GLY A 53 -3.25 -7.75 -9.55
N SER A 54 -2.93 -6.54 -10.00
CA SER A 54 -1.56 -6.03 -10.10
C SER A 54 -0.77 -6.15 -8.80
N THR A 55 -1.41 -6.02 -7.65
CA THR A 55 -0.75 -6.19 -6.34
C THR A 55 -0.18 -7.59 -6.16
N ALA A 56 -0.94 -8.63 -6.50
CA ALA A 56 -0.48 -10.02 -6.39
C ALA A 56 0.65 -10.33 -7.38
N LEU A 57 0.68 -9.63 -8.51
CA LEU A 57 1.71 -9.79 -9.56
C LEU A 57 2.98 -8.98 -9.30
N SER A 58 3.00 -8.09 -8.31
CA SER A 58 4.11 -7.16 -8.05
C SER A 58 5.30 -7.77 -7.33
N SER A 59 5.27 -9.05 -7.00
CA SER A 59 6.28 -9.74 -6.16
C SER A 59 6.43 -9.15 -4.74
N GLY A 60 5.57 -8.25 -4.33
CA GLY A 60 5.55 -7.65 -2.99
C GLY A 60 6.58 -6.54 -2.77
N PHE A 61 7.30 -6.10 -3.79
CA PHE A 61 8.22 -4.97 -3.66
C PHE A 61 7.46 -3.64 -3.64
N ILE A 62 7.74 -2.81 -2.65
CA ILE A 62 7.14 -1.50 -2.48
C ILE A 62 8.26 -0.47 -2.31
N PRO A 63 8.53 0.37 -3.31
CA PRO A 63 9.47 1.47 -3.18
C PRO A 63 8.95 2.49 -2.16
N ALA A 64 9.78 2.84 -1.18
CA ALA A 64 9.41 3.78 -0.13
C ALA A 64 10.65 4.49 0.41
N ALA A 65 10.45 5.66 0.97
CA ALA A 65 11.47 6.44 1.64
C ALA A 65 11.09 6.69 3.11
N CYS A 66 12.08 6.93 3.95
CA CYS A 66 11.91 7.35 5.35
C CYS A 66 11.23 6.32 6.26
N THR A 67 11.23 5.03 5.90
CA THR A 67 10.64 3.98 6.74
C THR A 67 11.46 3.73 8.01
N GLN A 68 10.81 3.20 9.06
CA GLN A 68 11.51 2.76 10.26
C GLN A 68 12.49 1.60 9.97
N ALA A 69 12.16 0.75 9.00
CA ALA A 69 13.04 -0.32 8.55
C ALA A 69 14.35 0.22 7.95
N GLN A 70 14.29 1.26 7.10
CA GLN A 70 15.49 1.94 6.58
C GLN A 70 16.30 2.59 7.72
N LYS A 71 15.65 3.31 8.62
CA LYS A 71 16.30 3.96 9.76
C LYS A 71 17.03 2.98 10.68
N SER A 72 16.45 1.81 10.92
CA SER A 72 17.08 0.77 11.75
C SER A 72 18.37 0.21 11.16
N LEU A 73 18.54 0.33 9.84
CA LEU A 73 19.76 -0.07 9.11
C LEU A 73 20.71 1.12 8.86
N GLY A 74 20.40 2.30 9.36
CA GLY A 74 21.21 3.51 9.13
C GLY A 74 21.13 4.06 7.70
N ILE A 75 20.10 3.67 6.95
CA ILE A 75 19.89 4.16 5.59
C ILE A 75 19.22 5.53 5.67
N GLU A 76 19.93 6.54 5.19
CA GLU A 76 19.42 7.91 5.07
C GLU A 76 18.72 8.07 3.73
N ASP A 77 17.45 8.42 3.76
CA ASP A 77 16.63 8.65 2.59
C ASP A 77 15.62 9.77 2.87
N SER A 78 15.02 10.32 1.83
CA SER A 78 14.00 11.36 1.96
C SER A 78 12.93 11.26 0.86
N ALA A 79 11.72 11.70 1.18
CA ALA A 79 10.64 11.82 0.20
C ALA A 79 11.06 12.70 -1.00
N LYS A 80 11.90 13.71 -0.77
CA LYS A 80 12.44 14.60 -1.83
C LYS A 80 13.40 13.84 -2.75
N GLN A 81 14.31 13.03 -2.19
CA GLN A 81 15.24 12.23 -2.99
C GLN A 81 14.46 11.20 -3.80
N PHE A 82 13.54 10.51 -3.16
CA PHE A 82 12.70 9.53 -3.84
C PHE A 82 11.85 10.17 -4.96
N ALA A 83 11.29 11.36 -4.74
CA ALA A 83 10.59 12.11 -5.79
C ALA A 83 11.51 12.47 -6.98
N GLN A 84 12.76 12.83 -6.70
CA GLN A 84 13.77 13.12 -7.72
C GLN A 84 14.09 11.86 -8.56
N ASP A 85 14.23 10.70 -7.91
CA ASP A 85 14.49 9.43 -8.58
C ASP A 85 13.34 9.05 -9.53
N ILE A 86 12.08 9.19 -9.07
CA ILE A 86 10.91 8.97 -9.90
C ILE A 86 10.90 9.90 -11.12
N GLN A 87 11.13 11.19 -10.91
CA GLN A 87 11.14 12.17 -12.00
C GLN A 87 12.28 11.91 -13.00
N THR A 88 13.46 11.55 -12.50
CA THR A 88 14.61 11.20 -13.34
C THR A 88 14.27 9.96 -14.19
N LYS A 89 13.73 8.91 -13.59
CA LYS A 89 13.32 7.68 -14.28
C LYS A 89 12.21 7.94 -15.30
N ALA A 90 11.25 8.79 -14.96
CA ALA A 90 10.15 9.19 -15.83
C ALA A 90 10.54 10.27 -16.86
N LYS A 91 11.81 10.72 -16.88
CA LYS A 91 12.28 11.82 -17.76
C LYS A 91 11.43 13.08 -17.66
N GLY A 92 10.99 13.41 -16.43
CA GLY A 92 10.13 14.57 -16.15
C GLY A 92 8.65 14.41 -16.53
N ASN A 93 8.23 13.25 -17.01
CA ASN A 93 6.85 13.04 -17.47
C ASN A 93 5.87 12.60 -16.35
N ALA A 94 6.36 12.35 -15.13
CA ALA A 94 5.47 12.01 -14.03
C ALA A 94 4.78 13.26 -13.46
N SER A 95 3.51 13.13 -13.06
CA SER A 95 2.78 14.22 -12.41
C SER A 95 3.46 14.61 -11.09
N ALA A 96 3.95 15.83 -10.99
CA ALA A 96 4.64 16.31 -9.79
C ALA A 96 3.76 16.24 -8.53
N THR A 97 2.47 16.50 -8.66
CA THR A 97 1.50 16.43 -7.57
C THR A 97 1.34 14.99 -7.06
N LEU A 98 1.20 14.01 -7.97
CA LEU A 98 1.06 12.60 -7.60
C LEU A 98 2.37 12.05 -7.01
N VAL A 99 3.51 12.39 -7.62
CA VAL A 99 4.83 11.98 -7.11
C VAL A 99 5.03 12.49 -5.69
N LYS A 100 4.76 13.77 -5.44
CA LYS A 100 4.86 14.35 -4.10
C LYS A 100 3.95 13.63 -3.11
N ALA A 101 2.67 13.48 -3.44
CA ALA A 101 1.70 12.82 -2.56
C ALA A 101 2.13 11.38 -2.23
N TYR A 102 2.59 10.62 -3.22
CA TYR A 102 3.05 9.25 -3.02
C TYR A 102 4.30 9.18 -2.15
N THR A 103 5.34 9.96 -2.48
CA THR A 103 6.64 9.87 -1.78
C THR A 103 6.58 10.36 -0.34
N GLU A 104 5.68 11.28 -0.02
CA GLU A 104 5.45 11.73 1.35
C GLU A 104 4.60 10.73 2.17
N ALA A 105 3.71 9.98 1.53
CA ALA A 105 2.76 9.12 2.23
C ALA A 105 3.22 7.67 2.40
N ILE A 106 4.03 7.13 1.49
CA ILE A 106 4.29 5.68 1.44
C ILE A 106 5.09 5.16 2.64
N GLY A 107 6.12 5.88 3.08
CA GLY A 107 6.92 5.50 4.25
C GLY A 107 6.05 5.40 5.52
N PRO A 108 5.34 6.47 5.92
CA PRO A 108 4.41 6.42 7.03
C PRO A 108 3.33 5.36 6.90
N ALA A 109 2.83 5.08 5.68
CA ALA A 109 1.83 4.04 5.46
C ALA A 109 2.38 2.63 5.72
N LEU A 110 3.60 2.33 5.27
CA LEU A 110 4.25 1.04 5.56
C LEU A 110 4.54 0.88 7.04
N ASP A 111 5.02 1.92 7.70
CA ASP A 111 5.26 1.92 9.14
C ASP A 111 3.95 1.66 9.92
N ALA A 112 2.85 2.29 9.52
CA ALA A 112 1.53 2.05 10.13
C ALA A 112 1.04 0.62 9.91
N LEU A 113 1.19 0.07 8.70
CA LEU A 113 0.82 -1.33 8.41
C LEU A 113 1.64 -2.31 9.24
N SER A 114 2.93 -2.04 9.47
CA SER A 114 3.75 -2.83 10.36
C SER A 114 3.30 -2.72 11.82
N GLN A 115 3.13 -1.50 12.30
CA GLN A 115 2.83 -1.21 13.71
C GLN A 115 1.45 -1.74 14.13
N TYR A 116 0.43 -1.52 13.31
CA TYR A 116 -0.96 -1.81 13.69
C TYR A 116 -1.45 -3.17 13.19
N HIS A 117 -0.82 -3.71 12.15
CA HIS A 117 -1.29 -4.94 11.51
C HIS A 117 -0.22 -6.05 11.45
N GLY A 118 0.98 -5.77 11.98
CA GLY A 118 2.04 -6.77 12.09
C GLY A 118 2.61 -7.22 10.74
N ILE A 119 2.49 -6.40 9.67
CA ILE A 119 3.06 -6.76 8.37
C ILE A 119 4.58 -6.56 8.44
N PRO A 120 5.38 -7.63 8.29
CA PRO A 120 6.83 -7.55 8.40
C PRO A 120 7.43 -7.03 7.08
N TRP A 121 7.94 -5.82 7.08
CA TRP A 121 8.71 -5.28 5.96
C TRP A 121 10.19 -5.58 6.13
N GLN A 122 10.85 -5.94 5.04
CA GLN A 122 12.28 -6.12 4.97
C GLN A 122 12.85 -5.17 3.91
N VAL A 123 13.94 -4.47 4.25
CA VAL A 123 14.66 -3.67 3.28
C VAL A 123 15.54 -4.59 2.43
N LEU A 124 15.52 -4.38 1.12
CA LEU A 124 16.46 -5.02 0.21
C LEU A 124 17.76 -4.21 0.18
N ASP A 125 18.64 -4.44 1.14
CA ASP A 125 19.92 -3.75 1.28
C ASP A 125 21.02 -4.29 0.37
N SER A 126 20.83 -5.49 -0.19
CA SER A 126 21.79 -6.15 -1.07
C SER A 126 21.60 -5.81 -2.55
N PHE A 127 20.54 -5.09 -2.90
CA PHE A 127 20.21 -4.78 -4.28
C PHE A 127 19.58 -3.40 -4.41
N LEU A 128 20.28 -2.51 -5.11
CA LEU A 128 19.71 -1.21 -5.47
C LEU A 128 18.95 -1.33 -6.79
N TYR A 129 17.64 -1.09 -6.72
CA TYR A 129 16.82 -1.14 -7.92
C TYR A 129 17.18 -0.03 -8.91
N PRO A 130 17.28 -0.32 -10.23
CA PRO A 130 17.68 0.68 -11.22
C PRO A 130 16.79 1.92 -11.21
N GLY A 131 17.38 3.09 -10.92
CA GLY A 131 16.71 4.37 -10.81
C GLY A 131 16.44 4.82 -9.38
N HIS A 132 16.84 4.04 -8.37
CA HIS A 132 16.88 4.48 -6.97
C HIS A 132 18.28 4.99 -6.63
N SER A 133 18.34 6.03 -5.81
CA SER A 133 19.60 6.61 -5.31
C SER A 133 20.06 5.97 -4.00
N VAL A 134 19.10 5.36 -3.29
CA VAL A 134 19.29 4.72 -1.98
C VAL A 134 18.59 3.38 -1.95
#